data_9f04b534ea88be91e388b932895c1d80
#
_entry.id   9f04b534ea88be91e388b932895c1d80
#
_cell.length_a   1.000
_cell.length_b   1.000
_cell.length_c   1.000
_cell.angle_alpha   90.00
_cell.angle_beta   90.00
_cell.angle_gamma   90.00
#
_symmetry.space_group_name_H-M   'P 1'
#
loop_
_entity.id
_entity.type
_entity.pdbx_description
1 polymer ?
#
loop_
_entity_poly.entity_id
_entity_poly.type
_entity_poly.pdbx_seq_one_letter_code
_entity_poly.pdbx_strand_id
1 'polypeptide(L)'
;MFSERDVSGIKQPHDNPLVIMLGIEGFATRRVLVDNGSSVDIMYMTAYQQLRLDPKRLRSFNSPLVSFSEDKIYTKGIVMLSVTAGTHPAQVTIQVDFLVVNCPSSQNVILGRPTLNRLKAIMSTYCLKMKFPTPNEAGQICGDHLLAKECYQAVLVSRENHK
;
A
#
# COMPACT_ATOMS: atom_id res chain seq x y z
N MET A 1 14.53 12.79 8.51
CA MET A 1 13.78 12.56 9.74
C MET A 1 12.62 13.51 9.83
N PHE A 2 11.59 13.15 10.57
CA PHE A 2 10.39 13.97 10.70
C PHE A 2 10.61 15.14 11.67
N SER A 3 10.00 16.29 11.37
CA SER A 3 10.14 17.53 12.13
C SER A 3 8.77 18.17 12.34
N GLU A 4 8.73 19.30 13.05
CA GLU A 4 7.48 20.05 13.24
C GLU A 4 6.81 20.47 11.95
N ARG A 5 7.60 20.74 10.90
CA ARG A 5 7.06 21.06 9.57
C ARG A 5 6.21 19.92 9.01
N ASP A 6 6.52 18.69 9.38
CA ASP A 6 5.84 17.52 8.85
C ASP A 6 4.44 17.37 9.43
N VAL A 7 4.14 18.00 10.55
CA VAL A 7 2.78 18.01 11.13
C VAL A 7 1.97 19.21 10.70
N SER A 8 2.55 20.11 9.91
CA SER A 8 1.86 21.29 9.41
C SER A 8 0.67 20.88 8.53
N GLY A 9 -0.50 21.44 8.80
CA GLY A 9 -1.72 21.12 8.07
C GLY A 9 -2.44 19.88 8.56
N ILE A 10 -1.93 19.19 9.56
CA ILE A 10 -2.54 17.99 10.12
C ILE A 10 -3.23 18.36 11.44
N LYS A 11 -4.51 18.03 11.52
CA LYS A 11 -5.27 18.22 12.76
C LYS A 11 -4.92 17.12 13.74
N GLN A 12 -4.47 17.51 14.93
CA GLN A 12 -4.01 16.58 15.95
C GLN A 12 -4.93 16.58 17.16
N PRO A 13 -5.04 15.44 17.90
CA PRO A 13 -4.52 14.12 17.58
C PRO A 13 -5.36 13.41 16.50
N HIS A 14 -4.79 12.40 15.85
CA HIS A 14 -5.52 11.60 14.86
C HIS A 14 -5.10 10.13 14.95
N ASP A 15 -6.03 9.23 14.61
CA ASP A 15 -5.80 7.78 14.58
C ASP A 15 -5.95 7.22 13.16
N ASN A 16 -5.90 8.08 12.15
CA ASN A 16 -6.07 7.67 10.77
C ASN A 16 -4.87 6.87 10.27
N PRO A 17 -5.09 5.80 9.51
CA PRO A 17 -4.00 5.07 8.88
C PRO A 17 -3.31 5.93 7.81
N LEU A 18 -2.08 5.57 7.45
CA LEU A 18 -1.38 6.22 6.36
C LEU A 18 -1.84 5.61 5.04
N VAL A 19 -2.61 6.38 4.27
CA VAL A 19 -3.10 5.99 2.94
C VAL A 19 -2.50 6.94 1.93
N ILE A 20 -1.84 6.37 0.92
CA ILE A 20 -1.04 7.15 -0.04
C ILE A 20 -1.42 6.81 -1.48
N MET A 21 -0.80 7.55 -2.42
CA MET A 21 -0.86 7.28 -3.84
C MET A 21 0.51 6.85 -4.33
N LEU A 22 0.56 5.81 -5.14
CA LEU A 22 1.78 5.32 -5.79
C LEU A 22 1.54 5.17 -7.28
N GLY A 23 2.64 5.27 -8.06
CA GLY A 23 2.60 4.84 -9.45
C GLY A 23 2.79 3.33 -9.52
N ILE A 24 1.87 2.62 -10.16
CA ILE A 24 1.99 1.19 -10.39
C ILE A 24 1.78 0.93 -11.86
N GLU A 25 2.79 0.37 -12.52
CA GLU A 25 2.80 0.14 -13.98
C GLU A 25 2.45 1.41 -14.77
N GLY A 26 2.92 2.56 -14.28
CA GLY A 26 2.67 3.85 -14.92
C GLY A 26 1.33 4.49 -14.61
N PHE A 27 0.50 3.85 -13.80
CA PHE A 27 -0.81 4.38 -13.41
C PHE A 27 -0.80 4.89 -11.98
N ALA A 28 -1.42 6.06 -11.77
CA ALA A 28 -1.59 6.58 -10.42
C ALA A 28 -2.59 5.70 -9.66
N THR A 29 -2.12 5.07 -8.60
CA THR A 29 -2.92 4.16 -7.79
C THR A 29 -3.18 4.79 -6.43
N ARG A 30 -4.44 5.05 -6.13
CA ARG A 30 -4.87 5.60 -4.85
C ARG A 30 -5.27 4.48 -3.90
N ARG A 31 -5.55 4.84 -2.66
CA ARG A 31 -5.98 3.92 -1.61
C ARG A 31 -4.96 2.81 -1.39
N VAL A 32 -3.71 3.22 -1.29
CA VAL A 32 -2.59 2.35 -0.92
C VAL A 32 -2.38 2.50 0.57
N LEU A 33 -2.75 1.48 1.33
CA LEU A 33 -2.55 1.46 2.78
C LEU A 33 -1.13 1.06 3.10
N VAL A 34 -0.42 1.88 3.86
CA VAL A 34 0.92 1.56 4.33
C VAL A 34 0.80 0.80 5.64
N ASP A 35 1.27 -0.45 5.66
CA ASP A 35 1.14 -1.33 6.81
C ASP A 35 2.46 -2.07 7.08
N ASN A 36 3.26 -1.56 8.00
CA ASN A 36 4.53 -2.19 8.36
C ASN A 36 4.34 -3.47 9.19
N GLY A 37 3.13 -3.78 9.60
CA GLY A 37 2.80 -5.06 10.23
C GLY A 37 2.54 -6.19 9.25
N SER A 38 2.32 -5.86 7.96
CA SER A 38 2.09 -6.87 6.95
C SER A 38 3.40 -7.46 6.45
N SER A 39 3.48 -8.80 6.42
CA SER A 39 4.67 -9.51 5.91
C SER A 39 4.68 -9.66 4.40
N VAL A 40 3.63 -9.23 3.72
CA VAL A 40 3.50 -9.31 2.26
C VAL A 40 2.93 -8.01 1.72
N ASP A 41 3.19 -7.75 0.42
CA ASP A 41 2.54 -6.68 -0.30
C ASP A 41 1.32 -7.27 -1.01
N ILE A 42 0.16 -6.65 -0.85
CA ILE A 42 -1.11 -7.19 -1.33
C ILE A 42 -1.72 -6.24 -2.35
N MET A 43 -2.22 -6.81 -3.46
CA MET A 43 -3.05 -6.09 -4.42
C MET A 43 -4.42 -6.78 -4.48
N TYR A 44 -5.48 -6.00 -4.30
CA TYR A 44 -6.82 -6.54 -4.37
C TYR A 44 -7.24 -6.75 -5.82
N MET A 45 -8.03 -7.79 -6.06
CA MET A 45 -8.39 -8.22 -7.42
C MET A 45 -9.00 -7.09 -8.24
N THR A 46 -9.82 -6.24 -7.64
CA THR A 46 -10.44 -5.11 -8.34
C THR A 46 -9.39 -4.18 -8.95
N ALA A 47 -8.36 -3.85 -8.17
CA ALA A 47 -7.26 -3.00 -8.64
C ALA A 47 -6.43 -3.72 -9.69
N TYR A 48 -6.16 -5.01 -9.48
CA TYR A 48 -5.42 -5.83 -10.45
C TYR A 48 -6.12 -5.87 -11.81
N GLN A 49 -7.43 -6.08 -11.81
CA GLN A 49 -8.22 -6.13 -13.04
C GLN A 49 -8.18 -4.82 -13.82
N GLN A 50 -8.13 -3.69 -13.13
CA GLN A 50 -8.06 -2.37 -13.77
C GLN A 50 -6.77 -2.16 -14.56
N LEU A 51 -5.70 -2.85 -14.19
CA LEU A 51 -4.42 -2.75 -14.89
C LEU A 51 -4.42 -3.45 -16.26
N ARG A 52 -5.36 -4.35 -16.50
CA ARG A 52 -5.52 -5.09 -17.77
C ARG A 52 -4.22 -5.74 -18.24
N LEU A 53 -3.55 -6.42 -17.33
CA LEU A 53 -2.27 -7.07 -17.63
C LEU A 53 -2.48 -8.39 -18.36
N ASP A 54 -1.42 -8.86 -19.05
CA ASP A 54 -1.42 -10.19 -19.63
C ASP A 54 -1.62 -11.22 -18.51
N PRO A 55 -2.60 -12.14 -18.65
CA PRO A 55 -2.83 -13.18 -17.65
C PRO A 55 -1.60 -14.04 -17.35
N LYS A 56 -0.66 -14.13 -18.28
CA LYS A 56 0.59 -14.88 -18.07
C LYS A 56 1.49 -14.26 -17.01
N ARG A 57 1.30 -13.00 -16.67
CA ARG A 57 2.08 -12.32 -15.64
C ARG A 57 1.70 -12.78 -14.25
N LEU A 58 0.50 -13.31 -14.07
CA LEU A 58 0.05 -13.82 -12.77
C LEU A 58 0.58 -15.24 -12.58
N ARG A 59 1.49 -15.40 -11.61
CA ARG A 59 2.12 -16.67 -11.29
C ARG A 59 1.35 -17.39 -10.20
N SER A 60 1.34 -18.72 -10.24
CA SER A 60 0.71 -19.51 -9.18
C SER A 60 1.42 -19.29 -7.86
N PHE A 61 0.63 -19.22 -6.80
CA PHE A 61 1.15 -19.08 -5.45
C PHE A 61 1.15 -20.46 -4.78
N ASN A 62 2.34 -21.08 -4.71
CA ASN A 62 2.54 -22.42 -4.14
C ASN A 62 3.57 -22.39 -3.02
N SER A 63 3.47 -21.44 -2.12
CA SER A 63 4.41 -21.37 -1.01
C SER A 63 3.94 -22.26 0.14
N PRO A 64 4.77 -23.21 0.60
CA PRO A 64 4.43 -24.04 1.77
C PRO A 64 4.43 -23.23 3.07
N LEU A 65 4.93 -21.99 3.04
CA LEU A 65 4.95 -21.10 4.21
C LEU A 65 3.60 -20.47 4.49
N VAL A 66 2.69 -20.47 3.50
CA VAL A 66 1.33 -19.99 3.68
C VAL A 66 0.44 -21.20 3.89
N SER A 67 0.32 -21.61 5.15
CA SER A 67 -0.37 -22.83 5.55
C SER A 67 -1.82 -22.62 5.97
N PHE A 68 -2.31 -21.38 5.95
CA PHE A 68 -3.69 -21.10 6.35
C PHE A 68 -4.63 -21.43 5.20
N SER A 69 -5.40 -22.49 5.35
CA SER A 69 -6.31 -22.96 4.32
C SER A 69 -7.35 -21.92 3.90
N GLU A 70 -7.72 -21.02 4.79
CA GLU A 70 -8.66 -19.94 4.52
C GLU A 70 -8.08 -18.91 3.56
N ASP A 71 -6.79 -18.60 3.69
CA ASP A 71 -6.11 -17.63 2.84
C ASP A 71 -5.97 -18.11 1.40
N LYS A 72 -5.90 -19.42 1.19
CA LYS A 72 -5.79 -20.01 -0.15
C LYS A 72 -7.02 -19.77 -1.02
N ILE A 73 -8.21 -19.67 -0.41
CA ILE A 73 -9.48 -19.48 -1.13
C ILE A 73 -9.49 -18.12 -1.83
N TYR A 74 -8.90 -17.11 -1.23
CA TYR A 74 -8.92 -15.74 -1.74
C TYR A 74 -7.68 -15.37 -2.56
N THR A 75 -6.60 -16.15 -2.44
CA THR A 75 -5.35 -15.89 -3.14
C THR A 75 -5.44 -16.35 -4.59
N LYS A 76 -5.16 -15.44 -5.53
CA LYS A 76 -5.19 -15.72 -6.98
C LYS A 76 -3.81 -15.97 -7.55
N GLY A 77 -2.76 -15.48 -6.93
CA GLY A 77 -1.39 -15.65 -7.38
C GLY A 77 -0.51 -14.48 -7.01
N ILE A 78 0.66 -14.45 -7.61
CA ILE A 78 1.65 -13.39 -7.40
C ILE A 78 1.94 -12.72 -8.74
N VAL A 79 2.00 -11.39 -8.74
CA VAL A 79 2.36 -10.61 -9.92
C VAL A 79 3.47 -9.63 -9.57
N MET A 80 4.49 -9.53 -10.44
CA MET A 80 5.57 -8.55 -10.29
C MET A 80 5.22 -7.30 -11.06
N LEU A 81 5.20 -6.15 -10.39
CA LEU A 81 4.83 -4.86 -10.98
C LEU A 81 5.86 -3.80 -10.64
N SER A 82 6.00 -2.82 -11.55
CA SER A 82 6.81 -1.61 -11.30
C SER A 82 6.05 -0.67 -10.38
N VAL A 83 6.69 -0.27 -9.28
CA VAL A 83 6.14 0.67 -8.31
C VAL A 83 7.04 1.91 -8.26
N THR A 84 6.45 3.08 -8.48
CA THR A 84 7.14 4.36 -8.41
C THR A 84 6.63 5.14 -7.21
N ALA A 85 7.54 5.47 -6.30
CA ALA A 85 7.26 6.26 -5.12
C ALA A 85 7.82 7.67 -5.30
N GLY A 86 7.01 8.68 -4.96
CA GLY A 86 7.40 10.08 -5.08
C GLY A 86 7.12 10.67 -6.44
N THR A 87 7.61 11.89 -6.67
CA THR A 87 7.46 12.61 -7.91
C THR A 87 8.83 13.13 -8.37
N HIS A 88 9.02 13.19 -9.70
CA HIS A 88 10.27 13.69 -10.25
C HIS A 88 10.61 15.09 -9.69
N PRO A 89 11.87 15.39 -9.29
CA PRO A 89 13.05 14.51 -9.39
C PRO A 89 13.27 13.59 -8.19
N ALA A 90 12.44 13.67 -7.14
CA ALA A 90 12.58 12.90 -5.90
C ALA A 90 11.69 11.64 -5.97
N GLN A 91 12.00 10.74 -6.91
CA GLN A 91 11.25 9.49 -7.08
C GLN A 91 12.18 8.31 -7.20
N VAL A 92 11.65 7.13 -6.87
CA VAL A 92 12.35 5.86 -7.03
C VAL A 92 11.35 4.82 -7.55
N THR A 93 11.84 3.97 -8.46
CA THR A 93 11.02 2.88 -9.03
C THR A 93 11.66 1.55 -8.68
N ILE A 94 10.87 0.63 -8.16
CA ILE A 94 11.31 -0.73 -7.84
C ILE A 94 10.31 -1.75 -8.36
N GLN A 95 10.74 -3.00 -8.51
CA GLN A 95 9.86 -4.11 -8.87
C GLN A 95 9.37 -4.76 -7.59
N VAL A 96 8.08 -4.96 -7.50
CA VAL A 96 7.43 -5.50 -6.30
C VAL A 96 6.58 -6.71 -6.65
N ASP A 97 6.72 -7.78 -5.87
CA ASP A 97 5.87 -8.95 -5.97
C ASP A 97 4.63 -8.74 -5.11
N PHE A 98 3.48 -8.63 -5.77
CA PHE A 98 2.20 -8.47 -5.07
C PHE A 98 1.47 -9.81 -5.01
N LEU A 99 0.97 -10.14 -3.84
CA LEU A 99 0.01 -11.22 -3.66
C LEU A 99 -1.36 -10.68 -4.08
N VAL A 100 -1.97 -11.27 -5.11
CA VAL A 100 -3.28 -10.85 -5.60
C VAL A 100 -4.36 -11.61 -4.84
N VAL A 101 -5.25 -10.87 -4.19
CA VAL A 101 -6.30 -11.45 -3.34
C VAL A 101 -7.67 -11.03 -3.84
N ASN A 102 -8.59 -11.97 -3.90
CA ASN A 102 -9.96 -11.70 -4.31
C ASN A 102 -10.88 -11.65 -3.09
N CYS A 103 -10.89 -10.49 -2.45
CA CYS A 103 -11.83 -10.22 -1.37
C CYS A 103 -12.20 -8.72 -1.39
N PRO A 104 -13.40 -8.37 -0.89
CA PRO A 104 -13.81 -6.96 -0.84
C PRO A 104 -12.89 -6.14 0.05
N SER A 105 -12.52 -4.94 -0.40
CA SER A 105 -11.70 -4.03 0.37
C SER A 105 -11.91 -2.60 -0.09
N SER A 106 -11.82 -1.66 0.85
CA SER A 106 -11.80 -0.23 0.53
C SER A 106 -10.46 0.22 -0.02
N GLN A 107 -9.40 -0.59 0.16
CA GLN A 107 -8.07 -0.30 -0.38
C GLN A 107 -7.86 -1.00 -1.71
N ASN A 108 -6.96 -0.44 -2.53
CA ASN A 108 -6.49 -1.08 -3.75
C ASN A 108 -5.26 -1.96 -3.49
N VAL A 109 -4.41 -1.50 -2.59
CA VAL A 109 -3.11 -2.12 -2.30
C VAL A 109 -2.81 -2.00 -0.82
N ILE A 110 -2.16 -3.01 -0.26
CA ILE A 110 -1.51 -2.91 1.04
C ILE A 110 0.00 -3.00 0.79
N LEU A 111 0.71 -1.95 1.18
CA LEU A 111 2.16 -1.90 1.06
C LEU A 111 2.76 -2.39 2.36
N GLY A 112 3.38 -3.56 2.31
CA GLY A 112 3.90 -4.24 3.49
C GLY A 112 5.39 -4.05 3.70
N ARG A 113 5.93 -4.75 4.70
CA ARG A 113 7.34 -4.65 5.07
C ARG A 113 8.32 -4.92 3.93
N PRO A 114 8.09 -5.90 3.02
CA PRO A 114 9.07 -6.14 1.96
C PRO A 114 9.36 -4.90 1.13
N THR A 115 8.33 -4.19 0.70
CA THR A 115 8.51 -2.97 -0.09
C THR A 115 9.02 -1.81 0.76
N LEU A 116 8.49 -1.66 1.98
CA LEU A 116 8.93 -0.57 2.86
C LEU A 116 10.42 -0.70 3.19
N ASN A 117 10.90 -1.91 3.42
CA ASN A 117 12.32 -2.15 3.67
C ASN A 117 13.18 -1.86 2.45
N ARG A 118 12.72 -2.26 1.26
CA ARG A 118 13.46 -2.01 0.01
C ARG A 118 13.54 -0.53 -0.33
N LEU A 119 12.48 0.23 -0.04
CA LEU A 119 12.46 1.68 -0.20
C LEU A 119 13.26 2.39 0.88
N LYS A 120 13.63 1.70 1.95
CA LYS A 120 14.21 2.30 3.15
C LYS A 120 13.30 3.41 3.68
N ALA A 121 12.00 3.14 3.66
CA ALA A 121 10.99 4.11 4.01
C ALA A 121 10.91 4.32 5.51
N ILE A 122 10.79 5.58 5.89
CA ILE A 122 10.47 5.99 7.26
C ILE A 122 9.09 6.60 7.21
N MET A 123 8.18 6.13 8.04
CA MET A 123 6.82 6.60 8.02
C MET A 123 6.38 7.05 9.40
N SER A 124 5.45 8.00 9.41
CA SER A 124 4.80 8.49 10.61
C SER A 124 3.31 8.55 10.37
N THR A 125 2.55 7.75 11.09
CA THR A 125 1.10 7.85 11.06
C THR A 125 0.65 9.15 11.74
N TYR A 126 1.42 9.61 12.71
CA TYR A 126 1.16 10.89 13.39
C TYR A 126 1.25 12.08 12.41
N CYS A 127 2.28 12.07 11.55
CA CYS A 127 2.50 13.12 10.54
C CYS A 127 1.76 12.84 9.23
N LEU A 128 1.24 11.63 9.03
CA LEU A 128 0.66 11.13 7.78
C LEU A 128 1.61 11.34 6.60
N LYS A 129 2.86 10.93 6.79
CA LYS A 129 3.90 11.07 5.77
C LYS A 129 4.80 9.85 5.72
N MET A 130 5.33 9.59 4.54
CA MET A 130 6.37 8.59 4.31
C MET A 130 7.54 9.25 3.61
N LYS A 131 8.74 9.04 4.13
CA LYS A 131 9.99 9.56 3.54
C LYS A 131 10.89 8.41 3.13
N PHE A 132 11.61 8.57 2.04
CA PHE A 132 12.49 7.54 1.50
C PHE A 132 13.63 8.17 0.71
N PRO A 133 14.80 7.51 0.64
CA PRO A 133 15.91 8.00 -0.18
C PRO A 133 15.62 7.79 -1.67
N THR A 134 16.09 8.72 -2.49
CA THR A 134 16.10 8.58 -3.95
C THR A 134 17.49 8.90 -4.48
N PRO A 135 17.80 8.57 -5.76
CA PRO A 135 19.13 8.88 -6.30
C PRO A 135 19.50 10.36 -6.27
N ASN A 136 18.52 11.25 -6.31
CA ASN A 136 18.79 12.70 -6.37
C ASN A 136 18.64 13.38 -5.02
N GLU A 137 17.59 13.08 -4.28
CA GLU A 137 17.30 13.69 -2.98
C GLU A 137 16.32 12.84 -2.21
N ALA A 138 16.02 13.22 -0.98
CA ALA A 138 15.00 12.50 -0.19
C ALA A 138 13.62 12.78 -0.77
N GLY A 139 12.87 11.71 -1.03
CA GLY A 139 11.49 11.81 -1.46
C GLY A 139 10.54 11.74 -0.28
N GLN A 140 9.33 12.24 -0.49
CA GLN A 140 8.28 12.09 0.49
C GLN A 140 6.93 11.93 -0.19
N ILE A 141 6.04 11.22 0.49
CA ILE A 141 4.64 11.07 0.08
C ILE A 141 3.79 11.48 1.28
N CYS A 142 2.86 12.39 1.04
CA CYS A 142 1.89 12.78 2.06
C CYS A 142 0.70 11.86 1.98
N GLY A 143 0.18 11.48 3.14
CA GLY A 143 -1.05 10.71 3.21
C GLY A 143 -2.25 11.55 2.79
N ASP A 144 -3.26 10.87 2.27
CA ASP A 144 -4.53 11.50 1.94
C ASP A 144 -5.42 11.47 3.19
N HIS A 145 -5.62 12.60 3.81
CA HIS A 145 -6.37 12.70 5.06
C HIS A 145 -7.82 12.23 4.90
N LEU A 146 -8.45 12.58 3.79
CA LEU A 146 -9.84 12.23 3.54
C LEU A 146 -9.99 10.73 3.29
N LEU A 147 -9.15 10.16 2.43
CA LEU A 147 -9.18 8.73 2.14
C LEU A 147 -8.83 7.90 3.37
N ALA A 148 -7.90 8.35 4.20
CA ALA A 148 -7.54 7.68 5.44
C ALA A 148 -8.73 7.62 6.40
N LYS A 149 -9.46 8.73 6.53
CA LYS A 149 -10.66 8.79 7.37
C LYS A 149 -11.76 7.87 6.85
N GLU A 150 -12.00 7.87 5.55
CA GLU A 150 -13.00 7.00 4.93
C GLU A 150 -12.66 5.51 5.14
N CYS A 151 -11.41 5.13 4.97
CA CYS A 151 -10.97 3.76 5.19
C CYS A 151 -11.17 3.32 6.64
N TYR A 152 -10.86 4.19 7.59
CA TYR A 152 -11.06 3.92 9.01
C TYR A 152 -12.54 3.72 9.34
N GLN A 153 -13.41 4.59 8.82
CA GLN A 153 -14.85 4.49 9.02
C GLN A 153 -15.42 3.22 8.40
N ALA A 154 -14.96 2.84 7.21
CA ALA A 154 -15.39 1.61 6.55
C ALA A 154 -15.06 0.36 7.39
N VAL A 155 -13.88 0.33 8.02
CA VAL A 155 -13.48 -0.77 8.89
C VAL A 155 -14.38 -0.85 10.12
N LEU A 156 -14.71 0.28 10.73
CA LEU A 156 -15.60 0.32 11.89
C LEU A 156 -17.00 -0.18 11.55
N VAL A 157 -17.57 0.26 10.43
CA VAL A 157 -18.89 -0.18 9.97
C VAL A 157 -18.89 -1.68 9.72
N SER A 158 -17.85 -2.21 9.07
CA SER A 158 -17.72 -3.64 8.82
C SER A 158 -17.70 -4.46 10.11
N ARG A 159 -17.01 -3.97 11.15
CA ARG A 159 -16.96 -4.63 12.45
C ARG A 159 -18.31 -4.63 13.15
N GLU A 160 -19.07 -3.55 13.05
CA GLU A 160 -20.39 -3.44 13.65
C GLU A 160 -21.38 -4.41 13.00
N ASN A 161 -21.28 -4.60 11.68
CA ASN A 161 -22.16 -5.49 10.93
C ASN A 161 -21.90 -6.97 11.17
N HIS A 162 -20.81 -7.35 11.81
CA HIS A 162 -20.44 -8.72 12.11
C HIS A 162 -20.79 -9.15 13.54
N LYS A 163 -21.54 -8.36 14.26
CA LYS A 163 -21.99 -8.70 15.60
C LYS A 163 -23.18 -9.63 15.59
#